data_abea25aa44424032f2b4d665b864e221
#
_entry.id   abea25aa44424032f2b4d665b864e221
#
_cell.length_a   1.000
_cell.length_b   1.000
_cell.length_c   1.000
_cell.angle_alpha   90.00
_cell.angle_beta   90.00
_cell.angle_gamma   90.00
#
_symmetry.space_group_name_H-M   'P 1'
#
loop_
_entity.id
_entity.type
_entity.pdbx_description
1 polymer ?
#
loop_
_entity_poly.entity_id
_entity_poly.type
_entity_poly.pdbx_seq_one_letter_code
_entity_poly.pdbx_strand_id
1 'polypeptide(L)'
;MVAAAVLSAPPSSAATLDFDHVFSTRGEPAATHFEATYLAGGAEHHVEVWRDGERRIRRRTDDKAESFALRTPGSPDYRLSVLDLGKKIRTDIDRDNLYRIGQFTDWFDLGHGLRHPKGGYRLVPAASPHEAARAIGACEWVALVQGTQTTHVCWSTTAKLPLLIQAADGRTVWRVTHVDHKTIPDKVFAIQDAGFIRNDANADIERD
;
A
#
# COMPACT_ATOMS: atom_id res chain seq x y z
N MET A 1 -0.66 37.04 -53.57
CA MET A 1 -0.35 36.88 -52.15
C MET A 1 -1.37 35.90 -51.58
N VAL A 2 -0.97 34.66 -51.26
CA VAL A 2 -1.84 33.63 -50.69
C VAL A 2 -1.50 33.55 -49.20
N ALA A 3 -2.44 33.90 -48.33
CA ALA A 3 -2.27 33.81 -46.89
C ALA A 3 -2.52 32.38 -46.45
N ALA A 4 -1.50 31.71 -45.91
CA ALA A 4 -1.61 30.39 -45.31
C ALA A 4 -2.19 30.52 -43.87
N ALA A 5 -3.38 30.01 -43.63
CA ALA A 5 -3.95 29.92 -42.29
C ALA A 5 -3.32 28.74 -41.54
N VAL A 6 -2.60 29.01 -40.47
CA VAL A 6 -2.06 28.02 -39.55
C VAL A 6 -3.20 27.62 -38.62
N LEU A 7 -3.73 26.40 -38.79
CA LEU A 7 -4.66 25.78 -37.85
C LEU A 7 -3.87 25.29 -36.63
N SER A 8 -3.98 26.01 -35.52
CA SER A 8 -3.52 25.52 -34.21
C SER A 8 -4.46 24.45 -33.70
N ALA A 9 -3.97 23.21 -33.57
CA ALA A 9 -4.70 22.15 -32.89
C ALA A 9 -4.84 22.48 -31.39
N PRO A 10 -6.03 22.25 -30.78
CA PRO A 10 -6.19 22.47 -29.34
C PRO A 10 -5.33 21.46 -28.55
N PRO A 11 -4.78 21.86 -27.38
CA PRO A 11 -4.03 20.94 -26.53
C PRO A 11 -4.96 19.81 -26.10
N SER A 12 -4.56 18.58 -26.39
CA SER A 12 -5.24 17.38 -25.92
C SER A 12 -5.18 17.38 -24.39
N SER A 13 -6.31 17.59 -23.73
CA SER A 13 -6.42 17.42 -22.28
C SER A 13 -6.14 15.96 -21.96
N ALA A 14 -4.96 15.66 -21.44
CA ALA A 14 -4.64 14.34 -20.94
C ALA A 14 -5.67 13.99 -19.84
N ALA A 15 -6.46 12.94 -20.07
CA ALA A 15 -7.43 12.48 -19.08
C ALA A 15 -6.70 12.18 -17.77
N THR A 16 -7.15 12.80 -16.68
CA THR A 16 -6.62 12.54 -15.35
C THR A 16 -7.02 11.12 -14.99
N LEU A 17 -6.02 10.24 -14.81
CA LEU A 17 -6.26 8.87 -14.39
C LEU A 17 -6.68 8.86 -12.92
N ASP A 18 -7.67 8.05 -12.60
CA ASP A 18 -8.14 7.82 -11.23
C ASP A 18 -7.28 6.78 -10.52
N PHE A 19 -7.03 6.95 -9.22
CA PHE A 19 -6.18 6.07 -8.42
C PHE A 19 -6.73 4.64 -8.37
N ASP A 20 -8.00 4.48 -8.07
CA ASP A 20 -8.65 3.17 -7.94
C ASP A 20 -8.82 2.45 -9.28
N HIS A 21 -8.82 3.21 -10.37
CA HIS A 21 -8.82 2.64 -11.71
C HIS A 21 -7.43 2.11 -12.09
N VAL A 22 -6.39 2.90 -11.85
CA VAL A 22 -4.99 2.53 -12.19
C VAL A 22 -4.48 1.42 -11.29
N PHE A 23 -4.69 1.53 -9.98
CA PHE A 23 -4.25 0.57 -8.99
C PHE A 23 -5.37 -0.38 -8.57
N SER A 24 -6.15 -0.81 -9.56
CA SER A 24 -7.34 -1.63 -9.35
C SER A 24 -7.00 -3.01 -8.78
N THR A 25 -7.74 -3.40 -7.73
CA THR A 25 -7.70 -4.74 -7.13
C THR A 25 -8.62 -5.75 -7.83
N ARG A 26 -9.33 -5.33 -8.89
CA ARG A 26 -10.22 -6.23 -9.63
C ARG A 26 -9.46 -7.42 -10.19
N GLY A 27 -9.94 -8.63 -9.90
CA GLY A 27 -9.28 -9.88 -10.31
C GLY A 27 -8.03 -10.20 -9.49
N GLU A 28 -7.91 -9.63 -8.30
CA GLU A 28 -6.86 -9.94 -7.34
C GLU A 28 -6.85 -11.42 -6.97
N PRO A 29 -5.67 -12.05 -6.83
CA PRO A 29 -5.57 -13.41 -6.34
C PRO A 29 -6.24 -13.60 -4.97
N ALA A 30 -6.93 -14.73 -4.77
CA ALA A 30 -7.61 -15.02 -3.51
C ALA A 30 -6.65 -15.05 -2.31
N ALA A 31 -5.38 -15.39 -2.54
CA ALA A 31 -4.33 -15.33 -1.54
C ALA A 31 -3.08 -14.69 -2.16
N THR A 32 -2.41 -13.83 -1.40
CA THR A 32 -1.14 -13.23 -1.79
C THR A 32 -0.21 -13.18 -0.59
N HIS A 33 0.99 -13.72 -0.76
CA HIS A 33 2.09 -13.55 0.16
C HIS A 33 3.21 -12.82 -0.56
N PHE A 34 3.77 -11.78 0.05
CA PHE A 34 4.91 -11.08 -0.51
C PHE A 34 5.83 -10.52 0.55
N GLU A 35 7.10 -10.36 0.17
CA GLU A 35 8.12 -9.68 0.95
C GLU A 35 8.57 -8.43 0.21
N ALA A 36 8.86 -7.37 0.96
CA ALA A 36 9.38 -6.13 0.41
C ALA A 36 10.36 -5.46 1.36
N THR A 37 11.27 -4.66 0.79
CA THR A 37 12.04 -3.67 1.55
C THR A 37 11.49 -2.27 1.29
N TYR A 38 11.57 -1.39 2.29
CA TYR A 38 11.13 0.00 2.15
C TYR A 38 11.97 0.95 3.01
N LEU A 39 12.03 2.22 2.58
CA LEU A 39 12.73 3.27 3.32
C LEU A 39 11.75 4.06 4.18
N ALA A 40 12.04 4.15 5.48
CA ALA A 40 11.31 5.02 6.41
C ALA A 40 12.27 5.54 7.50
N GLY A 41 12.12 6.82 7.90
CA GLY A 41 12.98 7.42 8.92
C GLY A 41 14.47 7.41 8.59
N GLY A 42 14.86 7.30 7.32
CA GLY A 42 16.25 7.21 6.88
C GLY A 42 16.86 5.81 6.97
N ALA A 43 16.10 4.80 7.38
CA ALA A 43 16.53 3.40 7.46
C ALA A 43 15.76 2.52 6.47
N GLU A 44 16.39 1.43 6.04
CA GLU A 44 15.73 0.37 5.30
C GLU A 44 15.04 -0.59 6.29
N HIS A 45 13.82 -0.95 5.96
CA HIS A 45 12.98 -1.88 6.71
C HIS A 45 12.58 -3.04 5.82
N HIS A 46 12.38 -4.20 6.42
CA HIS A 46 11.80 -5.37 5.77
C HIS A 46 10.34 -5.55 6.21
N VAL A 47 9.48 -5.87 5.27
CA VAL A 47 8.08 -6.20 5.55
C VAL A 47 7.69 -7.49 4.83
N GLU A 48 6.98 -8.35 5.54
CA GLU A 48 6.35 -9.54 5.01
C GLU A 48 4.83 -9.43 5.20
N VAL A 49 4.07 -9.69 4.14
CA VAL A 49 2.62 -9.49 4.11
C VAL A 49 1.93 -10.74 3.61
N TRP A 50 0.96 -11.21 4.36
CA TRP A 50 0.01 -12.25 3.98
C TRP A 50 -1.38 -11.65 3.88
N ARG A 51 -2.03 -11.85 2.74
CA ARG A 51 -3.37 -11.37 2.48
C ARG A 51 -4.26 -12.51 2.01
N ASP A 52 -5.38 -12.73 2.68
CA ASP A 52 -6.41 -13.70 2.35
C ASP A 52 -7.65 -12.96 1.85
N GLY A 53 -7.63 -12.66 0.56
CA GLY A 53 -8.66 -11.89 -0.12
C GLY A 53 -8.95 -10.55 0.58
N GLU A 54 -10.24 -10.24 0.72
CA GLU A 54 -10.70 -9.04 1.42
C GLU A 54 -10.99 -9.29 2.92
N ARG A 55 -10.55 -10.42 3.49
CA ARG A 55 -10.93 -10.82 4.84
C ARG A 55 -9.85 -10.60 5.89
N ARG A 56 -8.60 -10.93 5.56
CA ARG A 56 -7.52 -10.97 6.55
C ARG A 56 -6.22 -10.46 5.94
N ILE A 57 -5.52 -9.63 6.69
CA ILE A 57 -4.15 -9.19 6.38
C ILE A 57 -3.31 -9.41 7.63
N ARG A 58 -2.13 -10.01 7.47
CA ARG A 58 -1.05 -10.00 8.45
C ARG A 58 0.14 -9.30 7.84
N ARG A 59 0.77 -8.42 8.60
CA ARG A 59 2.06 -7.80 8.25
C ARG A 59 3.05 -8.03 9.38
N ARG A 60 4.28 -8.35 9.03
CA ARG A 60 5.40 -8.41 9.96
C ARG A 60 6.49 -7.45 9.48
N THR A 61 6.98 -6.61 10.36
CA THR A 61 7.98 -5.59 10.05
C THR A 61 9.20 -5.77 10.95
N ASP A 62 10.39 -6.00 10.35
CA ASP A 62 11.70 -6.09 11.01
C ASP A 62 11.77 -7.05 12.20
N ASP A 63 10.93 -8.07 12.25
CA ASP A 63 10.77 -8.91 13.44
C ASP A 63 10.48 -8.14 14.75
N LYS A 64 10.05 -6.89 14.63
CA LYS A 64 9.76 -6.00 15.77
C LYS A 64 8.28 -5.76 15.97
N ALA A 65 7.52 -5.76 14.89
CA ALA A 65 6.09 -5.49 14.95
C ALA A 65 5.30 -6.44 14.03
N GLU A 66 4.14 -6.87 14.51
CA GLU A 66 3.15 -7.54 13.69
C GLU A 66 1.83 -6.77 13.73
N SER A 67 1.12 -6.75 12.63
CA SER A 67 -0.25 -6.25 12.58
C SER A 67 -1.17 -7.23 11.89
N PHE A 68 -2.38 -7.34 12.43
CA PHE A 68 -3.44 -8.20 11.94
C PHE A 68 -4.67 -7.35 11.70
N ALA A 69 -5.11 -7.27 10.46
CA ALA A 69 -6.38 -6.65 10.11
C ALA A 69 -7.40 -7.74 9.76
N LEU A 70 -8.53 -7.68 10.41
CA LEU A 70 -9.63 -8.62 10.21
C LEU A 70 -10.89 -7.86 9.80
N ARG A 71 -11.42 -8.20 8.64
CA ARG A 71 -12.60 -7.59 8.04
C ARG A 71 -13.79 -8.54 8.08
N THR A 72 -14.95 -8.02 8.40
CA THR A 72 -16.18 -8.76 8.23
C THR A 72 -16.59 -8.74 6.75
N PRO A 73 -16.90 -9.90 6.13
CA PRO A 73 -17.31 -9.95 4.74
C PRO A 73 -18.47 -8.98 4.44
N GLY A 74 -18.34 -8.19 3.38
CA GLY A 74 -19.35 -7.23 2.95
C GLY A 74 -19.39 -5.91 3.75
N SER A 75 -18.52 -5.74 4.76
CA SER A 75 -18.37 -4.48 5.50
C SER A 75 -17.06 -3.78 5.10
N PRO A 76 -17.03 -2.44 5.01
CA PRO A 76 -15.77 -1.71 4.88
C PRO A 76 -14.96 -1.71 6.18
N ASP A 77 -15.58 -2.08 7.30
CA ASP A 77 -14.98 -2.00 8.61
C ASP A 77 -14.04 -3.17 8.87
N TYR A 78 -12.98 -2.89 9.60
CA TYR A 78 -12.02 -3.89 10.05
C TYR A 78 -11.50 -3.53 11.45
N ARG A 79 -11.08 -4.56 12.16
CA ARG A 79 -10.34 -4.43 13.41
C ARG A 79 -8.85 -4.61 13.12
N LEU A 80 -8.04 -3.73 13.70
CA LEU A 80 -6.59 -3.81 13.65
C LEU A 80 -6.04 -4.20 15.03
N SER A 81 -5.23 -5.27 15.08
CA SER A 81 -4.42 -5.63 16.23
C SER A 81 -2.95 -5.39 15.88
N VAL A 82 -2.24 -4.63 16.69
CA VAL A 82 -0.81 -4.35 16.53
C VAL A 82 -0.04 -4.94 17.71
N LEU A 83 0.97 -5.74 17.42
CA LEU A 83 1.85 -6.37 18.39
C LEU A 83 3.23 -5.70 18.33
N ASP A 84 3.65 -5.08 19.42
CA ASP A 84 5.06 -4.74 19.67
C ASP A 84 5.73 -5.98 20.24
N LEU A 85 6.53 -6.67 19.43
CA LEU A 85 7.16 -7.95 19.81
C LEU A 85 8.25 -7.76 20.84
N GLY A 86 8.92 -6.60 20.84
CA GLY A 86 9.98 -6.26 21.81
C GLY A 86 9.43 -5.96 23.20
N LYS A 87 8.36 -5.16 23.25
CA LYS A 87 7.72 -4.78 24.53
C LYS A 87 6.67 -5.79 24.99
N LYS A 88 6.28 -6.74 24.15
CA LYS A 88 5.17 -7.65 24.38
C LYS A 88 3.87 -6.92 24.71
N ILE A 89 3.51 -5.95 23.88
CA ILE A 89 2.27 -5.20 23.99
C ILE A 89 1.43 -5.48 22.76
N ARG A 90 0.18 -5.84 22.96
CA ARG A 90 -0.84 -5.91 21.92
C ARG A 90 -1.80 -4.74 22.08
N THR A 91 -1.99 -3.97 21.01
CA THR A 91 -2.96 -2.89 20.95
C THR A 91 -4.04 -3.25 19.94
N ASP A 92 -5.29 -3.25 20.39
CA ASP A 92 -6.46 -3.44 19.54
C ASP A 92 -7.12 -2.08 19.30
N ILE A 93 -7.48 -1.79 18.03
CA ILE A 93 -8.10 -0.54 17.62
C ILE A 93 -9.06 -0.78 16.45
N ASP A 94 -10.25 -0.21 16.53
CA ASP A 94 -11.25 -0.26 15.47
C ASP A 94 -10.98 0.83 14.41
N ARG A 95 -11.46 0.59 13.19
CA ARG A 95 -11.25 1.47 12.04
C ARG A 95 -11.66 2.92 12.32
N ASP A 96 -12.81 3.12 12.98
CA ASP A 96 -13.32 4.46 13.25
C ASP A 96 -12.42 5.25 14.18
N ASN A 97 -11.82 4.58 15.17
CA ASN A 97 -10.89 5.19 16.10
C ASN A 97 -9.53 5.50 15.44
N LEU A 98 -9.06 4.66 14.50
CA LEU A 98 -7.90 5.00 13.65
C LEU A 98 -8.15 6.30 12.88
N TYR A 99 -9.37 6.49 12.38
CA TYR A 99 -9.75 7.72 11.69
C TYR A 99 -9.75 8.94 12.63
N ARG A 100 -10.32 8.79 13.83
CA ARG A 100 -10.39 9.86 14.85
C ARG A 100 -9.00 10.39 15.26
N ILE A 101 -8.02 9.51 15.43
CA ILE A 101 -6.65 9.90 15.81
C ILE A 101 -5.79 10.32 14.60
N GLY A 102 -6.36 10.42 13.41
CA GLY A 102 -5.64 10.83 12.19
C GLY A 102 -4.61 9.81 11.66
N GLN A 103 -4.59 8.61 12.21
CA GLN A 103 -3.69 7.51 11.82
C GLN A 103 -4.37 6.51 10.88
N PHE A 104 -5.40 6.97 10.18
CA PHE A 104 -6.16 6.12 9.28
C PHE A 104 -5.26 5.52 8.21
N THR A 105 -5.30 4.21 8.14
CA THR A 105 -4.73 3.41 7.07
C THR A 105 -5.87 2.58 6.49
N ASP A 106 -6.15 2.71 5.21
CA ASP A 106 -7.23 1.95 4.61
C ASP A 106 -6.81 0.49 4.32
N TRP A 107 -7.79 -0.32 3.90
CA TRP A 107 -7.55 -1.73 3.61
C TRP A 107 -6.54 -1.92 2.46
N PHE A 108 -6.61 -1.07 1.45
CA PHE A 108 -5.70 -1.09 0.32
C PHE A 108 -4.26 -0.81 0.76
N ASP A 109 -4.04 0.24 1.57
CA ASP A 109 -2.71 0.60 2.10
C ASP A 109 -2.09 -0.57 2.88
N LEU A 110 -2.90 -1.20 3.76
CA LEU A 110 -2.44 -2.33 4.56
C LEU A 110 -2.00 -3.52 3.71
N GLY A 111 -2.78 -3.82 2.67
CA GLY A 111 -2.60 -5.01 1.84
C GLY A 111 -1.60 -4.85 0.70
N HIS A 112 -1.30 -3.62 0.27
CA HIS A 112 -0.52 -3.37 -0.95
C HIS A 112 0.76 -2.54 -0.72
N GLY A 113 0.89 -1.85 0.43
CA GLY A 113 2.04 -0.99 0.70
C GLY A 113 2.08 0.30 -0.13
N LEU A 114 1.00 0.63 -0.83
CA LEU A 114 0.83 1.86 -1.59
C LEU A 114 -0.31 2.68 -0.97
N ARG A 115 0.00 3.90 -0.54
CA ARG A 115 -1.00 4.76 0.10
C ARG A 115 -1.83 5.51 -0.93
N HIS A 116 -3.13 5.56 -0.66
CA HIS A 116 -4.03 6.46 -1.36
C HIS A 116 -3.60 7.91 -1.09
N PRO A 117 -3.40 8.73 -2.13
CA PRO A 117 -2.96 10.10 -1.94
C PRO A 117 -4.03 10.93 -1.22
N LYS A 118 -3.60 11.72 -0.21
CA LYS A 118 -4.48 12.67 0.47
C LYS A 118 -4.49 14.00 -0.28
N GLY A 119 -5.68 14.52 -0.63
CA GLY A 119 -5.83 15.77 -1.36
C GLY A 119 -5.66 15.63 -2.86
N GLY A 120 -5.35 16.75 -3.53
CA GLY A 120 -5.24 16.78 -4.99
C GLY A 120 -4.00 16.03 -5.51
N TYR A 121 -4.20 15.16 -6.47
CA TYR A 121 -3.15 14.42 -7.14
C TYR A 121 -3.40 14.31 -8.64
N ARG A 122 -2.39 13.89 -9.38
CA ARG A 122 -2.48 13.53 -10.79
C ARG A 122 -1.68 12.26 -11.05
N LEU A 123 -2.26 11.34 -11.80
CA LEU A 123 -1.59 10.16 -12.31
C LEU A 123 -1.36 10.32 -13.80
N VAL A 124 -0.17 9.99 -14.25
CA VAL A 124 0.19 9.98 -15.67
C VAL A 124 1.00 8.74 -16.01
N PRO A 125 0.81 8.15 -17.19
CA PRO A 125 1.69 7.09 -17.67
C PRO A 125 3.14 7.57 -17.64
N ALA A 126 4.06 6.72 -17.20
CA ALA A 126 5.47 7.04 -17.14
C ALA A 126 6.31 5.97 -17.86
N ALA A 127 7.43 6.38 -18.43
CA ALA A 127 8.42 5.42 -18.88
C ALA A 127 9.17 4.84 -17.67
N SER A 128 9.70 3.63 -17.82
CA SER A 128 10.63 3.08 -16.83
C SER A 128 11.80 4.03 -16.65
N PRO A 129 12.11 4.46 -15.42
CA PRO A 129 13.30 5.25 -15.16
C PRO A 129 14.55 4.49 -15.64
N HIS A 130 15.50 5.20 -16.26
CA HIS A 130 16.67 4.58 -16.91
C HIS A 130 17.56 3.73 -15.98
N GLU A 131 17.53 4.00 -14.69
CA GLU A 131 18.27 3.28 -13.64
C GLU A 131 17.34 2.51 -12.70
N ALA A 132 16.13 2.21 -13.12
CA ALA A 132 15.23 1.42 -12.29
C ALA A 132 15.87 0.06 -12.03
N ALA A 133 16.21 -0.20 -10.78
CA ALA A 133 16.52 -1.55 -10.35
C ALA A 133 15.39 -2.45 -10.85
N ARG A 134 15.75 -3.56 -11.51
CA ARG A 134 14.75 -4.41 -12.16
C ARG A 134 13.74 -4.89 -11.14
N ALA A 135 12.45 -4.62 -11.40
CA ALA A 135 11.37 -5.23 -10.66
C ALA A 135 11.42 -6.75 -10.85
N ILE A 136 10.91 -7.50 -9.87
CA ILE A 136 10.87 -8.98 -9.92
C ILE A 136 9.90 -9.53 -10.97
N GLY A 137 9.15 -8.68 -11.67
CA GLY A 137 8.16 -9.08 -12.67
C GLY A 137 7.75 -7.93 -13.58
N ALA A 138 6.83 -8.22 -14.50
CA ALA A 138 6.28 -7.23 -15.41
C ALA A 138 5.39 -6.22 -14.64
N CYS A 139 5.52 -4.94 -14.99
CA CYS A 139 4.72 -3.85 -14.42
C CYS A 139 4.55 -2.71 -15.40
N GLU A 140 3.56 -1.89 -15.15
CA GLU A 140 3.31 -0.63 -15.83
C GLU A 140 3.77 0.53 -14.94
N TRP A 141 4.50 1.47 -15.54
CA TRP A 141 4.99 2.63 -14.82
C TRP A 141 3.99 3.77 -14.84
N VAL A 142 3.71 4.30 -13.67
CA VAL A 142 2.83 5.45 -13.45
C VAL A 142 3.52 6.45 -12.56
N ALA A 143 3.48 7.73 -12.93
CA ALA A 143 3.92 8.82 -12.08
C ALA A 143 2.72 9.37 -11.29
N LEU A 144 2.81 9.31 -9.96
CA LEU A 144 1.90 9.96 -9.02
C LEU A 144 2.49 11.32 -8.65
N VAL A 145 1.80 12.39 -9.01
CA VAL A 145 2.23 13.77 -8.76
C VAL A 145 1.32 14.42 -7.73
N GLN A 146 1.88 14.87 -6.62
CA GLN A 146 1.19 15.63 -5.57
C GLN A 146 1.97 16.93 -5.28
N GLY A 147 1.39 18.08 -5.64
CA GLY A 147 2.10 19.34 -5.56
C GLY A 147 3.40 19.29 -6.38
N THR A 148 4.54 19.48 -5.72
CA THR A 148 5.88 19.41 -6.31
C THR A 148 6.54 18.03 -6.24
N GLN A 149 5.91 17.07 -5.55
CA GLN A 149 6.46 15.73 -5.38
C GLN A 149 5.99 14.81 -6.49
N THR A 150 6.91 14.02 -7.02
CA THR A 150 6.61 12.95 -7.99
C THR A 150 7.12 11.62 -7.43
N THR A 151 6.27 10.62 -7.50
CA THR A 151 6.60 9.25 -7.13
C THR A 151 6.33 8.37 -8.35
N HIS A 152 7.30 7.55 -8.74
CA HIS A 152 7.15 6.59 -9.82
C HIS A 152 6.79 5.22 -9.26
N VAL A 153 5.68 4.67 -9.69
CA VAL A 153 5.14 3.38 -9.24
C VAL A 153 5.17 2.40 -10.42
N CYS A 154 5.85 1.29 -10.23
CA CYS A 154 5.82 0.13 -11.11
C CYS A 154 4.71 -0.81 -10.60
N TRP A 155 3.52 -0.73 -11.18
CA TRP A 155 2.36 -1.51 -10.79
C TRP A 155 2.24 -2.80 -11.59
N SER A 156 2.19 -3.94 -10.93
CA SER A 156 1.89 -5.22 -11.57
C SER A 156 0.38 -5.45 -11.65
N THR A 157 -0.14 -5.48 -12.85
CA THR A 157 -1.56 -5.77 -13.09
C THR A 157 -1.92 -7.23 -12.81
N THR A 158 -0.92 -8.12 -12.78
CA THR A 158 -1.08 -9.55 -12.46
C THR A 158 -1.02 -9.80 -10.95
N ALA A 159 0.04 -9.32 -10.29
CA ALA A 159 0.20 -9.51 -8.85
C ALA A 159 -0.66 -8.54 -8.02
N LYS A 160 -1.20 -7.49 -8.65
CA LYS A 160 -1.94 -6.40 -7.98
C LYS A 160 -1.14 -5.77 -6.85
N LEU A 161 0.13 -5.48 -7.15
CA LEU A 161 1.09 -4.91 -6.19
C LEU A 161 1.99 -3.88 -6.88
N PRO A 162 2.45 -2.85 -6.15
CA PRO A 162 3.57 -2.04 -6.57
C PRO A 162 4.86 -2.85 -6.39
N LEU A 163 5.44 -3.34 -7.48
CA LEU A 163 6.69 -4.11 -7.41
C LEU A 163 7.89 -3.23 -7.08
N LEU A 164 7.84 -1.97 -7.48
CA LEU A 164 8.86 -0.97 -7.21
C LEU A 164 8.21 0.41 -7.06
N ILE A 165 8.69 1.20 -6.09
CA ILE A 165 8.35 2.61 -5.99
C ILE A 165 9.64 3.40 -5.86
N GLN A 166 9.75 4.48 -6.67
CA GLN A 166 10.89 5.39 -6.65
C GLN A 166 10.45 6.82 -6.37
N ALA A 167 11.24 7.52 -5.59
CA ALA A 167 11.11 8.96 -5.41
C ALA A 167 11.56 9.70 -6.68
N ALA A 168 11.30 11.01 -6.76
CA ALA A 168 11.64 11.85 -7.90
C ALA A 168 13.16 11.86 -8.22
N ASP A 169 14.01 11.68 -7.22
CA ASP A 169 15.47 11.60 -7.33
C ASP A 169 15.96 10.22 -7.83
N GLY A 170 15.06 9.29 -8.16
CA GLY A 170 15.36 7.93 -8.60
C GLY A 170 15.65 6.94 -7.47
N ARG A 171 15.70 7.39 -6.21
CA ARG A 171 15.92 6.52 -5.06
C ARG A 171 14.75 5.56 -4.88
N THR A 172 15.05 4.27 -4.77
CA THR A 172 14.04 3.24 -4.49
C THR A 172 13.58 3.38 -3.03
N VAL A 173 12.28 3.58 -2.85
CA VAL A 173 11.65 3.70 -1.52
C VAL A 173 10.82 2.48 -1.13
N TRP A 174 10.52 1.62 -2.10
CA TRP A 174 9.82 0.35 -1.93
C TRP A 174 10.26 -0.63 -3.00
N ARG A 175 10.49 -1.87 -2.62
CA ARG A 175 10.85 -2.96 -3.53
C ARG A 175 10.29 -4.28 -3.04
N VAL A 176 9.46 -4.93 -3.84
CA VAL A 176 9.05 -6.32 -3.62
C VAL A 176 10.20 -7.23 -4.00
N THR A 177 10.56 -8.15 -3.11
CA THR A 177 11.66 -9.12 -3.28
C THR A 177 11.15 -10.53 -3.52
N HIS A 178 9.93 -10.82 -3.05
CA HIS A 178 9.24 -12.10 -3.25
C HIS A 178 7.74 -11.87 -3.40
N VAL A 179 7.08 -12.67 -4.24
CA VAL A 179 5.60 -12.74 -4.30
C VAL A 179 5.17 -14.15 -4.71
N ASP A 180 4.17 -14.68 -4.02
CA ASP A 180 3.47 -15.90 -4.41
C ASP A 180 1.96 -15.81 -4.10
N HIS A 181 1.20 -16.73 -4.69
CA HIS A 181 -0.27 -16.79 -4.58
C HIS A 181 -0.75 -18.16 -4.07
N LYS A 182 0.10 -18.83 -3.30
CA LYS A 182 -0.26 -20.11 -2.69
C LYS A 182 -1.32 -19.91 -1.61
N THR A 183 -2.10 -20.96 -1.37
CA THR A 183 -3.05 -20.97 -0.25
C THR A 183 -2.34 -20.73 1.07
N ILE A 184 -2.81 -19.74 1.83
CA ILE A 184 -2.24 -19.38 3.13
C ILE A 184 -2.99 -20.15 4.21
N PRO A 185 -2.29 -20.98 5.04
CA PRO A 185 -2.92 -21.70 6.13
C PRO A 185 -3.51 -20.74 7.17
N ASP A 186 -4.66 -21.08 7.77
CA ASP A 186 -5.35 -20.27 8.79
C ASP A 186 -4.46 -19.91 9.99
N LYS A 187 -3.55 -20.80 10.37
CA LYS A 187 -2.60 -20.57 11.48
C LYS A 187 -1.71 -19.34 11.27
N VAL A 188 -1.49 -18.90 10.01
CA VAL A 188 -0.71 -17.70 9.70
C VAL A 188 -1.40 -16.44 10.23
N PHE A 189 -2.74 -16.45 10.27
CA PHE A 189 -3.54 -15.33 10.77
C PHE A 189 -3.90 -15.45 12.25
N ALA A 190 -3.42 -16.49 12.94
CA ALA A 190 -3.63 -16.64 14.38
C ALA A 190 -2.67 -15.71 15.15
N ILE A 191 -3.24 -14.83 15.98
CA ILE A 191 -2.45 -13.91 16.80
C ILE A 191 -1.76 -14.71 17.91
N GLN A 192 -0.44 -14.63 17.97
CA GLN A 192 0.40 -15.27 18.98
C GLN A 192 0.77 -14.25 20.05
N ASP A 193 -0.12 -14.01 21.02
CA ASP A 193 0.03 -12.96 22.05
C ASP A 193 0.12 -13.53 23.48
N ALA A 194 0.53 -14.78 23.63
CA ALA A 194 0.74 -15.36 24.95
C ALA A 194 1.78 -14.56 25.75
N GLY A 195 1.38 -14.06 26.93
CA GLY A 195 2.23 -13.23 27.77
C GLY A 195 2.36 -11.76 27.35
N PHE A 196 1.54 -11.30 26.40
CA PHE A 196 1.47 -9.88 26.02
C PHE A 196 0.54 -9.12 26.97
N ILE A 197 0.91 -7.87 27.25
CA ILE A 197 0.01 -6.90 27.85
C ILE A 197 -0.96 -6.45 26.77
N ARG A 198 -2.27 -6.50 27.07
CA ARG A 198 -3.32 -6.06 26.14
C ARG A 198 -3.73 -4.64 26.46
N ASN A 199 -3.71 -3.79 25.44
CA ASN A 199 -4.20 -2.43 25.45
C ASN A 199 -5.37 -2.31 24.48
N ASP A 200 -6.52 -1.84 24.97
CA ASP A 200 -7.67 -1.50 24.16
C ASP A 200 -7.67 0.01 23.89
N ALA A 201 -7.10 0.41 22.74
CA ALA A 201 -7.03 1.82 22.37
C ALA A 201 -8.42 2.44 22.13
N ASN A 202 -9.46 1.65 21.88
CA ASN A 202 -10.82 2.16 21.69
C ASN A 202 -11.34 2.78 23.00
N ALA A 203 -11.10 2.10 24.14
CA ALA A 203 -11.54 2.58 25.45
C ALA A 203 -10.82 3.87 25.88
N ASP A 204 -9.59 4.10 25.42
CA ASP A 204 -8.83 5.31 25.73
C ASP A 204 -9.33 6.51 24.88
N ILE A 205 -9.61 6.28 23.59
CA ILE A 205 -10.08 7.30 22.65
C ILE A 205 -11.52 7.75 22.95
N GLU A 206 -12.37 6.87 23.49
CA GLU A 206 -13.74 7.18 23.84
C GLU A 206 -13.85 8.03 25.11
N ARG A 207 -12.79 8.11 25.91
CA ARG A 207 -12.75 8.91 27.16
C ARG A 207 -12.28 10.35 26.97
N ASP A 208 -11.68 10.66 25.82
CA ASP A 208 -11.21 11.98 25.43
C ASP A 208 -12.25 12.72 24.57
#